data_7c487b062a6b0790ce5ce346f11ee094
#
_entry.id   7c487b062a6b0790ce5ce346f11ee094
#
_cell.length_a   1.000
_cell.length_b   1.000
_cell.length_c   1.000
_cell.angle_alpha   90.00
_cell.angle_beta   90.00
_cell.angle_gamma   90.00
#
_symmetry.space_group_name_H-M   'P 1'
#
loop_
_entity.id
_entity.type
_entity.pdbx_description
1 polymer ?
#
loop_
_entity_poly.entity_id
_entity_poly.type
_entity_poly.pdbx_seq_one_letter_code
_entity_poly.pdbx_strand_id
1 'polypeptide(L)'
;MRVARLKEAYPTAKVELWCEDEHRLGLKPIIRKVWSPVGERPLVKVHQRYEWTYLYSFVRPKTGEVHWLILPTVNAGVFSLALEHFAREVGAGTRKRILLVLDRAGWHTGKEVEVPEGIHLEFLPSASPELQPSERLWPLSNEGVANRYFEQIEELEEVLGERCVALCNKPELIRSHTRYHWWPKAA
;
A
#
# COMPACT_ATOMS: atom_id res chain seq x y z
N MET A 1 -23.84 -2.75 -5.65
CA MET A 1 -22.44 -2.25 -5.61
C MET A 1 -22.28 -1.38 -4.37
N ARG A 2 -21.26 -1.62 -3.51
CA ARG A 2 -21.16 -0.94 -2.20
C ARG A 2 -20.91 0.57 -2.28
N VAL A 3 -20.18 1.05 -3.30
CA VAL A 3 -20.03 2.51 -3.55
C VAL A 3 -21.39 3.21 -3.72
N ALA A 4 -22.33 2.62 -4.45
CA ALA A 4 -23.66 3.20 -4.63
C ALA A 4 -24.44 3.24 -3.32
N ARG A 5 -24.41 2.16 -2.55
CA ARG A 5 -25.06 2.11 -1.22
C ARG A 5 -24.49 3.15 -0.25
N LEU A 6 -23.17 3.36 -0.30
CA LEU A 6 -22.53 4.37 0.55
C LEU A 6 -22.94 5.80 0.12
N LYS A 7 -23.07 6.07 -1.17
CA LYS A 7 -23.59 7.34 -1.68
C LYS A 7 -25.05 7.58 -1.31
N GLU A 8 -25.87 6.52 -1.34
CA GLU A 8 -27.27 6.59 -0.89
C GLU A 8 -27.39 6.86 0.60
N ALA A 9 -26.55 6.20 1.42
CA ALA A 9 -26.53 6.40 2.88
C ALA A 9 -25.98 7.77 3.29
N TYR A 10 -25.11 8.37 2.49
CA TYR A 10 -24.47 9.66 2.76
C TYR A 10 -24.56 10.60 1.54
N PRO A 11 -25.77 11.07 1.18
CA PRO A 11 -26.00 11.79 -0.07
C PRO A 11 -25.29 13.14 -0.17
N THR A 12 -24.94 13.73 0.96
CA THR A 12 -24.21 15.02 1.03
C THR A 12 -22.69 14.86 1.15
N ALA A 13 -22.22 13.64 1.37
CA ALA A 13 -20.80 13.38 1.52
C ALA A 13 -20.13 13.04 0.18
N LYS A 14 -18.88 13.46 0.03
CA LYS A 14 -18.01 12.99 -1.04
C LYS A 14 -17.59 11.55 -0.72
N VAL A 15 -17.84 10.61 -1.64
CA VAL A 15 -17.42 9.20 -1.49
C VAL A 15 -16.24 8.93 -2.38
N GLU A 16 -15.16 8.42 -1.81
CA GLU A 16 -13.95 8.01 -2.51
C GLU A 16 -13.66 6.53 -2.28
N LEU A 17 -13.11 5.86 -3.30
CA LEU A 17 -12.71 4.45 -3.25
C LEU A 17 -11.19 4.37 -3.23
N TRP A 18 -10.67 3.76 -2.18
CA TRP A 18 -9.25 3.54 -1.93
C TRP A 18 -8.97 2.06 -1.73
N CYS A 19 -7.71 1.67 -1.86
CA CYS A 19 -7.22 0.33 -1.57
C CYS A 19 -6.06 0.42 -0.60
N GLU A 20 -5.94 -0.57 0.25
CA GLU A 20 -4.87 -0.67 1.22
C GLU A 20 -4.29 -2.09 1.22
N ASP A 21 -2.97 -2.18 1.43
CA ASP A 21 -2.23 -3.44 1.58
C ASP A 21 -0.85 -3.17 2.19
N GLU A 22 -0.21 -4.21 2.75
CA GLU A 22 1.11 -4.12 3.34
C GLU A 22 2.13 -5.00 2.60
N HIS A 23 3.31 -4.43 2.42
CA HIS A 23 4.45 -5.11 1.83
C HIS A 23 5.58 -5.27 2.84
N ARG A 24 5.99 -6.52 3.10
CA ARG A 24 7.12 -6.81 3.97
C ARG A 24 8.43 -6.70 3.19
N LEU A 25 9.34 -5.86 3.68
CA LEU A 25 10.71 -5.72 3.19
C LEU A 25 11.70 -6.05 4.32
N GLY A 26 12.91 -6.42 3.98
CA GLY A 26 13.91 -6.72 5.02
C GLY A 26 15.32 -6.74 4.45
N LEU A 27 16.29 -6.99 5.33
CA LEU A 27 17.71 -7.01 4.99
C LEU A 27 18.09 -8.12 4.00
N LYS A 28 17.25 -9.17 3.88
CA LYS A 28 17.40 -10.12 2.78
C LYS A 28 17.00 -9.44 1.47
N PRO A 29 17.95 -9.24 0.54
CA PRO A 29 17.70 -8.39 -0.63
C PRO A 29 16.66 -8.98 -1.57
N ILE A 30 15.86 -8.11 -2.16
CA ILE A 30 15.00 -8.42 -3.30
C ILE A 30 15.91 -8.54 -4.53
N ILE A 31 16.03 -9.75 -5.06
CA ILE A 31 16.89 -10.01 -6.23
C ILE A 31 16.08 -9.82 -7.51
N ARG A 32 16.57 -8.97 -8.39
CA ARG A 32 16.03 -8.75 -9.72
C ARG A 32 17.07 -9.06 -10.78
N LYS A 33 16.62 -9.50 -11.96
CA LYS A 33 17.47 -9.67 -13.13
C LYS A 33 18.02 -8.32 -13.57
N VAL A 34 19.30 -8.28 -13.90
CA VAL A 34 20.00 -7.12 -14.45
C VAL A 34 20.68 -7.50 -15.76
N TRP A 35 20.90 -6.51 -16.61
CA TRP A 35 21.75 -6.69 -17.79
C TRP A 35 23.22 -6.71 -17.36
N SER A 36 23.99 -7.62 -17.92
CA SER A 36 25.42 -7.77 -17.68
C SER A 36 26.12 -8.09 -19.00
N PRO A 37 27.38 -7.72 -19.18
CA PRO A 37 28.19 -8.18 -20.31
C PRO A 37 28.20 -9.71 -20.42
N VAL A 38 28.29 -10.22 -21.65
CA VAL A 38 28.32 -11.67 -21.88
C VAL A 38 29.54 -12.27 -21.19
N GLY A 39 29.31 -13.31 -20.38
CA GLY A 39 30.35 -13.99 -19.59
C GLY A 39 30.55 -13.44 -18.19
N GLU A 40 29.95 -12.31 -17.83
CA GLU A 40 30.02 -11.75 -16.47
C GLU A 40 28.77 -12.09 -15.68
N ARG A 41 28.95 -12.64 -14.47
CA ARG A 41 27.85 -12.89 -13.54
C ARG A 41 27.76 -11.74 -12.53
N PRO A 42 26.63 -11.02 -12.48
CA PRO A 42 26.40 -10.04 -11.42
C PRO A 42 26.44 -10.72 -10.05
N LEU A 43 27.20 -10.13 -9.12
CA LEU A 43 27.27 -10.59 -7.73
C LEU A 43 26.47 -9.64 -6.85
N VAL A 44 25.60 -10.20 -6.02
CA VAL A 44 24.84 -9.46 -5.00
C VAL A 44 25.24 -9.98 -3.63
N LYS A 45 25.64 -9.08 -2.73
CA LYS A 45 25.81 -9.43 -1.31
C LYS A 45 24.44 -9.73 -0.72
N VAL A 46 24.36 -10.81 0.03
CA VAL A 46 23.12 -11.21 0.72
C VAL A 46 23.34 -11.11 2.22
N HIS A 47 22.46 -10.41 2.89
CA HIS A 47 22.44 -10.38 4.33
C HIS A 47 21.75 -11.62 4.90
N GLN A 48 22.27 -12.18 6.00
CA GLN A 48 21.68 -13.35 6.64
C GLN A 48 20.82 -12.99 7.88
N ARG A 49 20.72 -11.70 8.23
CA ARG A 49 19.85 -11.26 9.32
C ARG A 49 18.38 -11.26 8.88
N TYR A 50 17.52 -11.63 9.80
CA TYR A 50 16.07 -11.63 9.64
C TYR A 50 15.48 -10.41 10.34
N GLU A 51 15.76 -9.24 9.78
CA GLU A 51 15.14 -7.98 10.20
C GLU A 51 14.29 -7.48 9.05
N TRP A 52 13.11 -6.97 9.36
CA TRP A 52 12.15 -6.48 8.37
C TRP A 52 11.32 -5.33 8.90
N THR A 53 10.82 -4.58 7.96
CA THR A 53 9.86 -3.50 8.10
C THR A 53 8.68 -3.73 7.17
N TYR A 54 7.61 -2.99 7.36
CA TYR A 54 6.39 -3.10 6.57
C TYR A 54 6.05 -1.77 5.93
N LEU A 55 5.85 -1.78 4.62
CA LEU A 55 5.37 -0.65 3.85
C LEU A 55 3.87 -0.76 3.67
N TYR A 56 3.11 0.07 4.37
CA TYR A 56 1.67 0.23 4.18
C TYR A 56 1.40 1.17 3.01
N SER A 57 0.47 0.83 2.15
CA SER A 57 0.07 1.68 1.04
C SER A 57 -1.44 1.90 1.02
N PHE A 58 -1.85 3.16 1.03
CA PHE A 58 -3.22 3.57 0.77
C PHE A 58 -3.26 4.25 -0.60
N VAL A 59 -3.85 3.63 -1.58
CA VAL A 59 -3.86 4.13 -2.96
C VAL A 59 -5.27 4.39 -3.45
N ARG A 60 -5.44 5.49 -4.17
CA ARG A 60 -6.66 5.82 -4.90
C ARG A 60 -6.45 5.58 -6.40
N PRO A 61 -6.88 4.43 -6.94
CA PRO A 61 -6.60 4.06 -8.33
C PRO A 61 -7.14 5.04 -9.37
N LYS A 62 -8.19 5.78 -9.03
CA LYS A 62 -8.80 6.78 -9.93
C LYS A 62 -7.86 7.95 -10.23
N THR A 63 -7.13 8.43 -9.24
CA THR A 63 -6.27 9.62 -9.33
C THR A 63 -4.79 9.28 -9.34
N GLY A 64 -4.40 8.12 -8.83
CA GLY A 64 -3.00 7.76 -8.57
C GLY A 64 -2.45 8.39 -7.29
N GLU A 65 -3.30 9.01 -6.48
CA GLU A 65 -2.94 9.49 -5.15
C GLU A 65 -2.58 8.29 -4.25
N VAL A 66 -1.49 8.40 -3.51
CA VAL A 66 -1.00 7.33 -2.64
C VAL A 66 -0.42 7.93 -1.35
N HIS A 67 -0.73 7.28 -0.23
CA HIS A 67 -0.14 7.55 1.08
C HIS A 67 0.65 6.31 1.51
N TRP A 68 1.83 6.54 2.06
CA TRP A 68 2.75 5.50 2.49
C TRP A 68 3.06 5.65 3.98
N LEU A 69 3.11 4.52 4.69
CA LEU A 69 3.66 4.46 6.03
C LEU A 69 4.68 3.33 6.09
N ILE A 70 5.82 3.56 6.73
CA ILE A 70 6.83 2.54 7.02
C ILE A 70 6.69 2.24 8.51
N LEU A 71 6.33 1.00 8.85
CA LEU A 71 6.02 0.59 10.21
C LEU A 71 6.73 -0.72 10.55
N PRO A 72 7.15 -0.92 11.81
CA PRO A 72 8.00 -2.05 12.19
C PRO A 72 7.25 -3.39 12.24
N THR A 73 5.92 -3.38 12.24
CA THR A 73 5.12 -4.60 12.40
C THR A 73 3.72 -4.47 11.83
N VAL A 74 3.03 -5.60 11.69
CA VAL A 74 1.61 -5.70 11.35
C VAL A 74 0.85 -6.40 12.47
N ASN A 75 -0.14 -5.72 13.02
CA ASN A 75 -1.13 -6.24 13.95
C ASN A 75 -2.34 -5.29 14.00
N ALA A 76 -3.43 -5.69 14.64
CA ALA A 76 -4.67 -4.90 14.69
C ALA A 76 -4.49 -3.50 15.29
N GLY A 77 -3.66 -3.35 16.32
CA GLY A 77 -3.37 -2.05 16.94
C GLY A 77 -2.61 -1.11 16.01
N VAL A 78 -1.54 -1.60 15.36
CA VAL A 78 -0.76 -0.81 14.38
C VAL A 78 -1.61 -0.47 13.16
N PHE A 79 -2.44 -1.40 12.68
CA PHE A 79 -3.38 -1.14 11.60
C PHE A 79 -4.40 -0.05 11.97
N SER A 80 -4.92 -0.07 13.20
CA SER A 80 -5.83 0.98 13.70
C SER A 80 -5.17 2.37 13.70
N LEU A 81 -3.90 2.46 14.13
CA LEU A 81 -3.11 3.69 14.08
C LEU A 81 -2.86 4.15 12.63
N ALA A 82 -2.57 3.21 11.72
CA ALA A 82 -2.41 3.51 10.30
C ALA A 82 -3.70 4.05 9.69
N LEU A 83 -4.86 3.46 10.04
CA LEU A 83 -6.18 3.94 9.62
C LEU A 83 -6.48 5.35 10.15
N GLU A 84 -6.18 5.62 11.42
CA GLU A 84 -6.38 6.93 12.03
C GLU A 84 -5.53 8.00 11.34
N HIS A 85 -4.24 7.70 11.13
CA HIS A 85 -3.34 8.59 10.40
C HIS A 85 -3.86 8.87 8.98
N PHE A 86 -4.18 7.82 8.24
CA PHE A 86 -4.71 7.94 6.88
C PHE A 86 -6.01 8.74 6.85
N ALA A 87 -6.97 8.46 7.74
CA ALA A 87 -8.24 9.17 7.81
C ALA A 87 -8.04 10.68 8.00
N ARG A 88 -7.10 11.07 8.87
CA ARG A 88 -6.74 12.47 9.12
C ARG A 88 -6.12 13.12 7.88
N GLU A 89 -5.16 12.46 7.25
CA GLU A 89 -4.46 12.98 6.05
C GLU A 89 -5.43 13.21 4.88
N VAL A 90 -6.35 12.28 4.64
CA VAL A 90 -7.32 12.43 3.55
C VAL A 90 -8.55 13.26 3.94
N GLY A 91 -8.69 13.63 5.22
CA GLY A 91 -9.85 14.37 5.73
C GLY A 91 -11.14 13.56 5.71
N ALA A 92 -11.06 12.26 6.03
CA ALA A 92 -12.23 11.41 6.21
C ALA A 92 -13.08 11.89 7.41
N GLY A 93 -14.39 11.73 7.34
CA GLY A 93 -15.34 12.17 8.38
C GLY A 93 -16.73 12.36 7.82
N THR A 94 -17.53 13.22 8.45
CA THR A 94 -18.95 13.43 8.11
C THR A 94 -19.16 13.86 6.65
N ARG A 95 -18.29 14.70 6.09
CA ARG A 95 -18.41 15.25 4.74
C ARG A 95 -17.64 14.46 3.66
N LYS A 96 -16.77 13.54 4.07
CA LYS A 96 -15.97 12.71 3.16
C LYS A 96 -15.95 11.27 3.68
N ARG A 97 -16.46 10.37 2.89
CA ARG A 97 -16.50 8.94 3.20
C ARG A 97 -15.53 8.17 2.30
N ILE A 98 -14.73 7.34 2.89
CA ILE A 98 -13.75 6.49 2.21
C ILE A 98 -14.27 5.06 2.25
N LEU A 99 -14.48 4.45 1.08
CA LEU A 99 -14.60 3.01 0.98
C LEU A 99 -13.20 2.45 0.77
N LEU A 100 -12.66 1.78 1.78
CA LEU A 100 -11.33 1.21 1.78
C LEU A 100 -11.40 -0.28 1.49
N VAL A 101 -10.83 -0.68 0.36
CA VAL A 101 -10.75 -2.06 -0.10
C VAL A 101 -9.45 -2.67 0.39
N LEU A 102 -9.52 -3.82 1.05
CA LEU A 102 -8.39 -4.53 1.63
C LEU A 102 -8.62 -6.04 1.60
N ASP A 103 -7.59 -6.81 1.85
CA ASP A 103 -7.69 -8.25 1.95
C ASP A 103 -8.27 -8.68 3.30
N ARG A 104 -8.31 -9.99 3.55
CA ARG A 104 -8.80 -10.59 4.79
C ARG A 104 -7.69 -11.05 5.71
N ALA A 105 -6.58 -10.33 5.78
CA ALA A 105 -5.56 -10.63 6.77
C ALA A 105 -6.14 -10.60 8.20
N GLY A 106 -5.57 -11.41 9.08
CA GLY A 106 -6.10 -11.54 10.45
C GLY A 106 -6.12 -10.23 11.22
N TRP A 107 -5.14 -9.35 10.97
CA TRP A 107 -5.05 -8.02 11.60
C TRP A 107 -6.05 -7.01 11.02
N HIS A 108 -6.60 -7.22 9.82
CA HIS A 108 -7.67 -6.40 9.24
C HIS A 108 -9.06 -6.77 9.77
N THR A 109 -9.26 -8.05 10.10
CA THR A 109 -10.58 -8.60 10.48
C THR A 109 -10.73 -8.78 11.99
N GLY A 110 -9.71 -8.47 12.78
CA GLY A 110 -9.71 -8.57 14.22
C GLY A 110 -10.78 -7.68 14.86
N LYS A 111 -11.44 -8.18 15.92
CA LYS A 111 -12.44 -7.39 16.68
C LYS A 111 -11.85 -6.16 17.37
N GLU A 112 -10.53 -6.12 17.48
CA GLU A 112 -9.75 -5.08 18.12
C GLU A 112 -9.46 -3.91 17.19
N VAL A 113 -9.81 -4.05 15.89
CA VAL A 113 -9.56 -2.99 14.88
C VAL A 113 -10.50 -1.82 15.13
N GLU A 114 -9.91 -0.67 15.44
CA GLU A 114 -10.61 0.59 15.57
C GLU A 114 -10.67 1.30 14.22
N VAL A 115 -11.89 1.49 13.70
CA VAL A 115 -12.11 2.11 12.39
C VAL A 115 -12.56 3.56 12.60
N PRO A 116 -11.77 4.55 12.14
CA PRO A 116 -12.10 5.97 12.29
C PRO A 116 -13.39 6.36 11.58
N GLU A 117 -14.02 7.46 12.06
CA GLU A 117 -15.18 8.01 11.38
C GLU A 117 -14.85 8.36 9.92
N GLY A 118 -15.77 8.01 9.03
CA GLY A 118 -15.60 8.26 7.60
C GLY A 118 -14.91 7.15 6.83
N ILE A 119 -14.27 6.19 7.49
CA ILE A 119 -13.70 5.00 6.87
C ILE A 119 -14.71 3.85 6.90
N HIS A 120 -14.86 3.16 5.78
CA HIS A 120 -15.71 1.98 5.63
C HIS A 120 -14.88 0.88 4.98
N LEU A 121 -14.66 -0.22 5.71
CA LEU A 121 -13.86 -1.34 5.23
C LEU A 121 -14.68 -2.24 4.30
N GLU A 122 -14.07 -2.63 3.20
CA GLU A 122 -14.58 -3.57 2.22
C GLU A 122 -13.56 -4.66 1.94
N PHE A 123 -13.89 -5.89 2.29
CA PHE A 123 -12.98 -7.01 2.17
C PHE A 123 -13.11 -7.73 0.83
N LEU A 124 -11.97 -7.90 0.15
CA LEU A 124 -11.86 -8.75 -1.03
C LEU A 124 -12.12 -10.23 -0.69
N PRO A 125 -12.46 -11.06 -1.68
CA PRO A 125 -12.45 -12.51 -1.48
C PRO A 125 -11.08 -12.97 -0.98
N SER A 126 -11.05 -14.03 -0.17
CA SER A 126 -9.79 -14.60 0.29
C SER A 126 -8.92 -15.09 -0.87
N ALA A 127 -7.61 -14.95 -0.75
CA ALA A 127 -6.62 -15.40 -1.72
C ALA A 127 -6.84 -14.84 -3.16
N SER A 128 -7.16 -13.55 -3.26
CA SER A 128 -7.41 -12.88 -4.54
C SER A 128 -6.50 -11.63 -4.71
N PRO A 129 -5.15 -11.77 -4.68
CA PRO A 129 -4.23 -10.65 -4.79
C PRO A 129 -4.36 -9.92 -6.14
N GLU A 130 -4.79 -10.64 -7.20
CA GLU A 130 -5.04 -10.06 -8.52
C GLU A 130 -6.14 -9.00 -8.52
N LEU A 131 -6.99 -8.97 -7.50
CA LEU A 131 -8.04 -7.97 -7.31
C LEU A 131 -7.58 -6.76 -6.49
N GLN A 132 -6.37 -6.82 -5.89
CA GLN A 132 -5.84 -5.78 -5.02
C GLN A 132 -4.95 -4.80 -5.80
N PRO A 133 -5.40 -3.55 -6.04
CA PRO A 133 -4.59 -2.57 -6.77
C PRO A 133 -3.28 -2.22 -6.08
N SER A 134 -3.22 -2.24 -4.75
CA SER A 134 -2.02 -1.95 -3.97
C SER A 134 -0.88 -2.91 -4.28
N GLU A 135 -1.16 -4.18 -4.59
CA GLU A 135 -0.16 -5.17 -5.01
C GLU A 135 0.66 -4.72 -6.23
N ARG A 136 0.09 -3.88 -7.09
CA ARG A 136 0.78 -3.34 -8.27
C ARG A 136 1.79 -2.25 -7.94
N LEU A 137 1.81 -1.78 -6.71
CA LEU A 137 2.77 -0.79 -6.24
C LEU A 137 4.10 -1.40 -5.81
N TRP A 138 4.11 -2.68 -5.40
CA TRP A 138 5.31 -3.34 -4.90
C TRP A 138 6.45 -3.41 -5.91
N PRO A 139 6.23 -3.69 -7.19
CA PRO A 139 7.28 -3.57 -8.20
C PRO A 139 7.89 -2.18 -8.28
N LEU A 140 7.09 -1.11 -8.10
CA LEU A 140 7.55 0.28 -8.17
C LEU A 140 8.34 0.70 -6.92
N SER A 141 7.87 0.34 -5.72
CA SER A 141 8.57 0.62 -4.46
C SER A 141 9.88 -0.17 -4.38
N ASN A 142 9.87 -1.43 -4.80
CA ASN A 142 11.02 -2.32 -4.77
C ASN A 142 12.18 -1.88 -5.68
N GLU A 143 11.95 -1.04 -6.69
CA GLU A 143 13.03 -0.54 -7.56
C GLU A 143 14.10 0.22 -6.77
N GLY A 144 13.73 0.90 -5.70
CA GLY A 144 14.68 1.66 -4.88
C GLY A 144 15.63 0.78 -4.09
N VAL A 145 15.21 -0.43 -3.71
CA VAL A 145 15.91 -1.32 -2.79
C VAL A 145 16.37 -2.64 -3.43
N ALA A 146 15.92 -2.96 -4.64
CA ALA A 146 16.28 -4.20 -5.32
C ALA A 146 17.77 -4.26 -5.65
N ASN A 147 18.38 -5.46 -5.48
CA ASN A 147 19.80 -5.73 -5.70
C ASN A 147 20.75 -4.85 -4.84
N ARG A 148 20.25 -4.24 -3.76
CA ARG A 148 21.05 -3.45 -2.83
C ARG A 148 21.31 -4.23 -1.54
N TYR A 149 22.46 -3.98 -0.95
CA TYR A 149 22.85 -4.47 0.36
C TYR A 149 22.71 -3.33 1.36
N PHE A 150 22.04 -3.59 2.46
CA PHE A 150 21.90 -2.68 3.59
C PHE A 150 22.48 -3.35 4.83
N GLU A 151 23.24 -2.61 5.60
CA GLU A 151 23.84 -3.12 6.83
C GLU A 151 22.84 -3.11 7.99
N GLN A 152 21.96 -2.12 8.00
CA GLN A 152 20.91 -1.92 9.01
C GLN A 152 19.58 -1.66 8.36
N ILE A 153 18.50 -1.94 9.10
CA ILE A 153 17.13 -1.81 8.57
C ILE A 153 16.77 -0.33 8.31
N GLU A 154 17.33 0.58 9.12
CA GLU A 154 17.14 2.02 8.99
C GLU A 154 17.64 2.56 7.65
N GLU A 155 18.75 2.03 7.12
CA GLU A 155 19.27 2.41 5.80
C GLU A 155 18.29 1.99 4.68
N LEU A 156 17.67 0.82 4.84
CA LEU A 156 16.65 0.35 3.90
C LEU A 156 15.41 1.24 3.98
N GLU A 157 14.96 1.58 5.20
CA GLU A 157 13.79 2.44 5.43
C GLU A 157 13.98 3.85 4.85
N GLU A 158 15.18 4.42 4.99
CA GLU A 158 15.52 5.74 4.40
C GLU A 158 15.39 5.71 2.88
N VAL A 159 16.04 4.75 2.23
CA VAL A 159 15.98 4.59 0.77
C VAL A 159 14.56 4.29 0.28
N LEU A 160 13.83 3.47 1.01
CA LEU A 160 12.43 3.17 0.72
C LEU A 160 11.56 4.42 0.86
N GLY A 161 11.78 5.22 1.91
CA GLY A 161 11.09 6.50 2.13
C GLY A 161 11.32 7.49 0.99
N GLU A 162 12.58 7.68 0.58
CA GLU A 162 12.92 8.51 -0.59
C GLU A 162 12.18 8.03 -1.85
N ARG A 163 12.15 6.70 -2.06
CA ARG A 163 11.43 6.12 -3.19
C ARG A 163 9.94 6.37 -3.13
N CYS A 164 9.32 6.23 -1.97
CA CYS A 164 7.90 6.51 -1.74
C CYS A 164 7.57 7.98 -2.02
N VAL A 165 8.38 8.91 -1.54
CA VAL A 165 8.24 10.35 -1.84
C VAL A 165 8.34 10.61 -3.34
N ALA A 166 9.31 10.02 -4.03
CA ALA A 166 9.45 10.14 -5.48
C ALA A 166 8.24 9.58 -6.24
N LEU A 167 7.59 8.53 -5.73
CA LEU A 167 6.37 7.95 -6.30
C LEU A 167 5.15 8.84 -6.05
N CYS A 168 5.02 9.48 -4.89
CA CYS A 168 3.94 10.45 -4.63
C CYS A 168 3.90 11.57 -5.68
N ASN A 169 5.06 11.96 -6.22
CA ASN A 169 5.16 12.97 -7.28
C ASN A 169 4.87 12.44 -8.69
N LYS A 170 4.45 11.17 -8.83
CA LYS A 170 4.15 10.51 -10.12
C LYS A 170 2.75 9.88 -10.14
N PRO A 171 1.68 10.65 -9.89
CA PRO A 171 0.32 10.09 -9.79
C PRO A 171 -0.13 9.38 -11.07
N GLU A 172 0.29 9.84 -12.24
CA GLU A 172 -0.04 9.19 -13.52
C GLU A 172 0.58 7.80 -13.64
N LEU A 173 1.81 7.63 -13.14
CA LEU A 173 2.46 6.31 -13.08
C LEU A 173 1.70 5.38 -12.14
N ILE A 174 1.39 5.84 -10.93
CA ILE A 174 0.58 5.08 -9.96
C ILE A 174 -0.76 4.69 -10.57
N ARG A 175 -1.48 5.65 -11.15
CA ARG A 175 -2.76 5.42 -11.79
C ARG A 175 -2.68 4.39 -12.92
N SER A 176 -1.65 4.43 -13.76
CA SER A 176 -1.48 3.50 -14.87
C SER A 176 -1.28 2.04 -14.41
N HIS A 177 -0.71 1.83 -13.22
CA HIS A 177 -0.49 0.51 -12.64
C HIS A 177 -1.68 0.00 -11.83
N THR A 178 -2.39 0.88 -11.13
CA THR A 178 -3.40 0.50 -10.14
C THR A 178 -4.83 0.57 -10.66
N ARG A 179 -5.10 1.38 -11.67
CA ARG A 179 -6.44 1.51 -12.25
C ARG A 179 -6.72 0.38 -13.24
N TYR A 180 -7.34 -0.67 -12.77
CA TYR A 180 -7.81 -1.75 -13.63
C TYR A 180 -8.95 -1.31 -14.56
N HIS A 181 -9.08 -1.95 -15.73
CA HIS A 181 -10.13 -1.65 -16.71
C HIS A 181 -11.54 -1.84 -16.16
N TRP A 182 -11.73 -2.76 -15.21
CA TRP A 182 -12.98 -3.05 -14.51
C TRP A 182 -13.24 -2.17 -13.28
N TRP A 183 -12.31 -1.28 -12.92
CA TRP A 183 -12.47 -0.41 -11.76
C TRP A 183 -13.68 0.49 -11.88
N PRO A 184 -14.49 0.70 -10.82
CA PRO A 184 -15.73 1.47 -10.90
C PRO A 184 -15.50 2.89 -11.42
N LYS A 185 -16.18 3.26 -12.50
CA LYS A 185 -16.08 4.61 -13.07
C LYS A 185 -16.61 5.70 -12.13
N ALA A 186 -17.55 5.33 -11.27
CA ALA A 186 -18.23 6.22 -10.34
C ALA A 186 -17.51 6.40 -8.98
N ALA A 187 -16.31 5.79 -8.82
CA ALA A 187 -15.53 5.84 -7.60
C ALA A 187 -14.46 6.93 -7.64
#